data_5940d78b9a3076af7c26b754c5d54a2d
#
_entry.id   5940d78b9a3076af7c26b754c5d54a2d
#
_cell.length_a   1.000
_cell.length_b   1.000
_cell.length_c   1.000
_cell.angle_alpha   90.00
_cell.angle_beta   90.00
_cell.angle_gamma   90.00
#
_symmetry.space_group_name_H-M   'P 1'
#
loop_
_entity.id
_entity.type
_entity.pdbx_description
1 polymer ?
#
loop_
_entity_poly.entity_id
_entity_poly.type
_entity_poly.pdbx_seq_one_letter_code
_entity_poly.pdbx_strand_id
1 'polypeptide(L)'
;MHKIALALTAAAVVLTACGQDAATPAAATTSKAEEEKRGTVVFEVGGDFTYATYDDNFENGIEYPDGGTRVELTGEAVPQPPKGLYTWANSSEGRDTQAWCRITVDGKVVAEKHTTGEANDPMCLYQNGKQVDL
;
A
#
# COMPACT_ATOMS: atom_id res chain seq x y z
N MET A 1 -43.24 52.23 -35.58
CA MET A 1 -41.79 52.29 -35.78
C MET A 1 -41.17 52.88 -34.54
N HIS A 2 -40.87 52.07 -33.55
CA HIS A 2 -40.09 52.51 -32.39
C HIS A 2 -39.10 51.42 -32.10
N LYS A 3 -37.86 51.67 -32.31
CA LYS A 3 -36.75 50.81 -31.96
C LYS A 3 -36.38 51.14 -30.52
N ILE A 4 -36.66 50.21 -29.62
CA ILE A 4 -36.19 50.28 -28.25
C ILE A 4 -34.89 49.48 -28.20
N ALA A 5 -33.80 50.16 -28.07
CA ALA A 5 -32.51 49.54 -27.74
C ALA A 5 -32.47 49.27 -26.25
N LEU A 6 -32.52 48.02 -25.89
CA LEU A 6 -32.26 47.60 -24.52
C LEU A 6 -30.74 47.43 -24.36
N ALA A 7 -30.16 48.35 -23.65
CA ALA A 7 -28.79 48.21 -23.16
C ALA A 7 -28.78 47.18 -22.00
N LEU A 8 -28.24 46.02 -22.27
CA LEU A 8 -27.93 45.07 -21.20
C LEU A 8 -26.67 45.55 -20.50
N THR A 9 -26.84 46.08 -19.34
CA THR A 9 -25.75 46.22 -18.40
C THR A 9 -25.40 44.83 -17.88
N ALA A 10 -24.38 44.26 -18.40
CA ALA A 10 -23.77 43.08 -17.85
C ALA A 10 -23.15 43.44 -16.50
N ALA A 11 -23.85 43.12 -15.43
CA ALA A 11 -23.28 43.19 -14.11
C ALA A 11 -22.17 42.12 -14.00
N ALA A 12 -20.99 42.61 -13.94
CA ALA A 12 -19.83 41.78 -13.65
C ALA A 12 -19.88 41.32 -12.20
N VAL A 13 -20.56 40.22 -11.97
CA VAL A 13 -20.57 39.49 -10.69
C VAL A 13 -19.55 38.36 -10.77
N VAL A 14 -18.36 38.64 -11.13
CA VAL A 14 -17.39 37.58 -11.38
C VAL A 14 -16.25 37.59 -10.36
N LEU A 15 -16.27 38.48 -9.42
CA LEU A 15 -15.03 38.72 -8.65
C LEU A 15 -14.91 38.03 -7.31
N THR A 16 -15.87 37.24 -6.91
CA THR A 16 -15.81 36.64 -5.59
C THR A 16 -15.58 35.13 -5.56
N ALA A 17 -15.60 34.49 -6.68
CA ALA A 17 -15.42 33.04 -6.74
C ALA A 17 -13.98 32.61 -6.96
N CYS A 18 -13.10 33.48 -7.37
CA CYS A 18 -11.76 33.07 -7.81
C CYS A 18 -10.74 32.84 -6.71
N GLY A 19 -11.07 33.17 -5.48
CA GLY A 19 -10.10 33.03 -4.37
C GLY A 19 -10.12 31.68 -3.67
N GLN A 20 -11.22 30.99 -3.68
CA GLN A 20 -11.35 29.75 -2.91
C GLN A 20 -11.23 28.48 -3.73
N ASP A 21 -11.66 28.52 -4.97
CA ASP A 21 -11.61 27.31 -5.82
C ASP A 21 -10.21 27.00 -6.34
N ALA A 22 -9.31 27.95 -6.36
CA ALA A 22 -7.94 27.73 -6.80
C ALA A 22 -7.08 26.95 -5.77
N ALA A 23 -7.42 27.03 -4.49
CA ALA A 23 -6.68 26.33 -3.47
C ALA A 23 -7.06 24.85 -3.37
N THR A 24 -8.32 24.51 -3.55
CA THR A 24 -8.82 23.14 -3.43
C THR A 24 -8.29 22.22 -4.55
N PRO A 25 -8.26 22.63 -5.83
CA PRO A 25 -7.66 21.80 -6.88
C PRO A 25 -6.16 21.59 -6.70
N ALA A 26 -5.45 22.60 -6.23
CA ALA A 26 -4.01 22.45 -5.99
C ALA A 26 -3.69 21.47 -4.86
N ALA A 27 -4.46 21.50 -3.77
CA ALA A 27 -4.31 20.56 -2.67
C ALA A 27 -4.61 19.11 -3.12
N ALA A 28 -5.67 18.90 -3.88
CA ALA A 28 -6.02 17.59 -4.41
C ALA A 28 -4.95 17.05 -5.39
N THR A 29 -4.36 17.92 -6.19
CA THR A 29 -3.29 17.54 -7.12
C THR A 29 -2.02 17.16 -6.39
N THR A 30 -1.67 17.88 -5.32
CA THR A 30 -0.50 17.55 -4.50
C THR A 30 -0.67 16.20 -3.83
N SER A 31 -1.82 15.93 -3.23
CA SER A 31 -2.13 14.65 -2.60
C SER A 31 -2.02 13.48 -3.57
N LYS A 32 -2.59 13.61 -4.76
CA LYS A 32 -2.50 12.57 -5.79
C LYS A 32 -1.07 12.34 -6.29
N ALA A 33 -0.28 13.40 -6.44
CA ALA A 33 1.11 13.28 -6.86
C ALA A 33 2.00 12.64 -5.78
N GLU A 34 1.70 12.85 -4.49
CA GLU A 34 2.37 12.17 -3.39
C GLU A 34 1.99 10.69 -3.31
N GLU A 35 0.73 10.37 -3.52
CA GLU A 35 0.26 8.99 -3.56
C GLU A 35 0.94 8.18 -4.68
N GLU A 36 1.08 8.76 -5.87
CA GLU A 36 1.79 8.12 -6.98
C GLU A 36 3.28 7.85 -6.69
N LYS A 37 3.89 8.59 -5.77
CA LYS A 37 5.30 8.41 -5.38
C LYS A 37 5.54 7.34 -4.32
N ARG A 38 4.49 6.93 -3.59
CA ARG A 38 4.65 6.01 -2.46
C ARG A 38 4.88 4.56 -2.86
N GLY A 39 4.59 4.22 -4.12
CA GLY A 39 4.80 2.89 -4.64
C GLY A 39 3.78 1.86 -4.16
N THR A 40 4.18 0.60 -4.19
CA THR A 40 3.35 -0.54 -3.82
C THR A 40 4.16 -1.53 -3.01
N VAL A 41 3.58 -2.06 -1.92
CA VAL A 41 4.15 -3.18 -1.16
C VAL A 41 3.16 -4.33 -1.17
N VAL A 42 3.63 -5.52 -1.53
CA VAL A 42 2.83 -6.75 -1.52
C VAL A 42 3.47 -7.75 -0.57
N PHE A 43 2.66 -8.26 0.36
CA PHE A 43 3.00 -9.39 1.22
C PHE A 43 2.25 -10.62 0.73
N GLU A 44 2.95 -11.73 0.62
CA GLU A 44 2.38 -13.00 0.18
C GLU A 44 2.90 -14.15 1.04
N VAL A 45 2.02 -15.10 1.32
CA VAL A 45 2.34 -16.39 1.93
C VAL A 45 1.64 -17.49 1.19
N GLY A 46 2.13 -18.71 1.28
CA GLY A 46 1.46 -19.85 0.66
C GLY A 46 2.03 -21.19 1.09
N GLY A 47 1.43 -22.26 0.56
CA GLY A 47 1.75 -23.63 0.93
C GLY A 47 0.92 -24.13 2.12
N ASP A 48 1.51 -24.99 2.92
CA ASP A 48 0.86 -25.67 4.05
C ASP A 48 1.09 -24.86 5.33
N PHE A 49 0.23 -23.89 5.61
CA PHE A 49 0.29 -23.10 6.84
C PHE A 49 -1.07 -23.02 7.54
N THR A 50 -1.06 -22.78 8.85
CA THR A 50 -2.26 -22.65 9.68
C THR A 50 -2.61 -21.22 10.02
N TYR A 51 -1.62 -20.33 10.03
CA TYR A 51 -1.74 -18.95 10.43
C TYR A 51 -0.64 -18.11 9.79
N ALA A 52 -0.92 -16.87 9.43
CA ALA A 52 0.06 -15.96 8.87
C ALA A 52 -0.20 -14.51 9.27
N THR A 53 0.88 -13.74 9.36
CA THR A 53 0.84 -12.31 9.65
C THR A 53 1.77 -11.53 8.73
N TYR A 54 1.47 -10.25 8.57
CA TYR A 54 2.34 -9.27 7.93
C TYR A 54 2.45 -8.02 8.81
N ASP A 55 3.48 -7.24 8.62
CA ASP A 55 3.65 -5.95 9.28
C ASP A 55 4.54 -5.03 8.44
N ASP A 56 4.34 -3.75 8.57
CA ASP A 56 5.10 -2.71 7.89
C ASP A 56 6.08 -1.95 8.81
N ASN A 57 6.11 -2.28 10.11
CA ASN A 57 6.93 -1.58 11.10
C ASN A 57 7.45 -2.44 12.27
N PHE A 58 7.19 -3.74 12.30
CA PHE A 58 7.55 -4.70 13.37
C PHE A 58 6.87 -4.49 14.73
N GLU A 59 5.77 -3.77 14.80
CA GLU A 59 5.15 -3.48 16.10
C GLU A 59 4.06 -4.48 16.47
N ASN A 60 3.23 -4.86 15.51
CA ASN A 60 2.10 -5.74 15.78
C ASN A 60 1.76 -6.53 14.51
N GLY A 61 2.12 -7.77 14.44
CA GLY A 61 1.76 -8.60 13.30
C GLY A 61 0.25 -8.57 13.01
N ILE A 62 -0.12 -8.17 11.81
CA ILE A 62 -1.50 -8.07 11.34
C ILE A 62 -1.85 -9.37 10.64
N GLU A 63 -2.95 -10.01 11.03
CA GLU A 63 -3.43 -11.19 10.34
C GLU A 63 -3.84 -10.89 8.91
N TYR A 64 -3.60 -11.84 8.02
CA TYR A 64 -4.11 -11.72 6.64
C TYR A 64 -5.65 -11.71 6.64
N PRO A 65 -6.28 -10.76 5.94
CA PRO A 65 -7.73 -10.65 5.91
C PRO A 65 -8.39 -11.93 5.41
N ASP A 66 -9.44 -12.37 6.09
CA ASP A 66 -10.29 -13.51 5.68
C ASP A 66 -9.52 -14.83 5.42
N GLY A 67 -8.39 -15.05 6.10
CA GLY A 67 -7.53 -16.20 5.84
C GLY A 67 -6.86 -16.15 4.46
N GLY A 68 -6.75 -14.99 3.88
CA GLY A 68 -6.10 -14.76 2.59
C GLY A 68 -4.59 -15.02 2.64
N THR A 69 -4.00 -15.03 1.47
CA THR A 69 -2.56 -15.29 1.27
C THR A 69 -1.82 -14.10 0.68
N ARG A 70 -2.51 -12.98 0.47
CA ARG A 70 -1.95 -11.78 -0.17
C ARG A 70 -2.56 -10.50 0.37
N VAL A 71 -1.70 -9.55 0.68
CA VAL A 71 -2.08 -8.17 1.04
C VAL A 71 -1.27 -7.21 0.18
N GLU A 72 -1.91 -6.18 -0.34
CA GLU A 72 -1.28 -5.11 -1.12
C GLU A 72 -1.53 -3.77 -0.47
N LEU A 73 -0.45 -3.06 -0.16
CA LEU A 73 -0.47 -1.69 0.34
C LEU A 73 -0.13 -0.74 -0.80
N THR A 74 -0.91 0.32 -0.95
CA THR A 74 -0.71 1.36 -1.97
C THR A 74 -0.90 2.75 -1.35
N GLY A 75 -0.34 3.77 -1.99
CA GLY A 75 -0.53 5.15 -1.60
C GLY A 75 -0.14 5.42 -0.14
N GLU A 76 -1.04 5.96 0.66
CA GLU A 76 -0.76 6.33 2.05
C GLU A 76 -0.53 5.13 2.98
N ALA A 77 -1.02 3.96 2.62
CA ALA A 77 -0.77 2.74 3.37
C ALA A 77 0.67 2.23 3.26
N VAL A 78 1.44 2.71 2.29
CA VAL A 78 2.86 2.35 2.14
C VAL A 78 3.70 3.18 3.10
N PRO A 79 4.44 2.57 4.03
CA PRO A 79 5.27 3.28 4.99
C PRO A 79 6.42 4.04 4.32
N GLN A 80 6.69 5.26 4.79
CA GLN A 80 7.72 6.14 4.23
C GLN A 80 8.66 6.69 5.30
N PRO A 81 9.94 6.37 5.29
CA PRO A 81 10.56 5.24 4.61
C PRO A 81 10.13 3.92 5.25
N PRO A 82 10.14 2.80 4.55
CA PRO A 82 9.84 1.52 5.17
C PRO A 82 10.91 1.19 6.21
N LYS A 83 10.52 1.17 7.49
CA LYS A 83 11.44 0.86 8.59
C LYS A 83 11.81 -0.62 8.59
N GLY A 84 10.86 -1.44 8.21
CA GLY A 84 11.01 -2.87 8.04
C GLY A 84 9.70 -3.44 7.51
N LEU A 85 9.81 -4.36 6.58
CA LEU A 85 8.68 -5.10 6.04
C LEU A 85 8.84 -6.55 6.45
N TYR A 86 7.77 -7.14 6.93
CA TYR A 86 7.80 -8.45 7.52
C TYR A 86 6.56 -9.26 7.13
N THR A 87 6.73 -10.51 6.80
CA THR A 87 5.64 -11.48 6.73
C THR A 87 6.12 -12.85 7.18
N TRP A 88 5.27 -13.56 7.88
CA TRP A 88 5.56 -14.85 8.48
C TRP A 88 4.34 -15.76 8.37
N ALA A 89 4.60 -17.03 8.16
CA ALA A 89 3.58 -18.05 8.19
C ALA A 89 3.97 -19.17 9.17
N ASN A 90 3.01 -19.62 9.97
CA ASN A 90 3.17 -20.79 10.82
C ASN A 90 2.89 -22.03 10.02
N SER A 91 3.91 -22.82 9.74
CA SER A 91 3.79 -24.05 8.95
C SER A 91 2.88 -25.06 9.63
N SER A 92 2.11 -25.79 8.82
CA SER A 92 1.32 -26.92 9.31
C SER A 92 2.22 -28.03 9.84
N GLU A 93 1.71 -28.84 10.75
CA GLU A 93 2.42 -30.01 11.25
C GLU A 93 2.58 -31.07 10.15
N GLY A 94 3.78 -31.61 10.00
CA GLY A 94 4.10 -32.68 9.05
C GLY A 94 5.49 -32.58 8.46
N ARG A 95 6.09 -33.72 8.15
CA ARG A 95 7.48 -33.77 7.65
C ARG A 95 7.63 -33.28 6.22
N ASP A 96 6.58 -33.36 5.43
CA ASP A 96 6.57 -33.03 4.00
C ASP A 96 5.83 -31.71 3.72
N THR A 97 5.45 -30.97 4.75
CA THR A 97 4.80 -29.66 4.60
C THR A 97 5.74 -28.67 3.94
N GLN A 98 5.21 -27.87 3.06
CA GLN A 98 5.94 -26.80 2.37
C GLN A 98 5.21 -25.48 2.58
N ALA A 99 5.92 -24.50 3.08
CA ALA A 99 5.40 -23.14 3.21
C ALA A 99 6.38 -22.12 2.64
N TRP A 100 5.88 -20.97 2.25
CA TRP A 100 6.72 -19.90 1.72
C TRP A 100 6.15 -18.54 2.06
N CYS A 101 7.01 -17.54 2.05
CA CYS A 101 6.65 -16.12 2.13
C CYS A 101 7.37 -15.31 1.07
N ARG A 102 6.81 -14.15 0.73
CA ARG A 102 7.39 -13.19 -0.22
C ARG A 102 6.98 -11.77 0.12
N ILE A 103 7.92 -10.85 -0.08
CA ILE A 103 7.67 -9.40 -0.04
C ILE A 103 8.09 -8.82 -1.38
N THR A 104 7.21 -8.05 -1.99
CA THR A 104 7.43 -7.35 -3.26
C THR A 104 7.27 -5.85 -3.03
N VAL A 105 8.23 -5.05 -3.50
CA VAL A 105 8.19 -3.58 -3.47
C VAL A 105 8.31 -3.07 -4.89
N ASP A 106 7.34 -2.29 -5.34
CA ASP A 106 7.28 -1.72 -6.70
C ASP A 106 7.47 -2.78 -7.80
N GLY A 107 6.82 -3.92 -7.64
CA GLY A 107 6.91 -5.04 -8.59
C GLY A 107 8.19 -5.86 -8.52
N LYS A 108 9.14 -5.52 -7.64
CA LYS A 108 10.38 -6.26 -7.45
C LYS A 108 10.32 -7.09 -6.18
N VAL A 109 10.59 -8.38 -6.26
CA VAL A 109 10.75 -9.25 -5.08
C VAL A 109 11.98 -8.79 -4.30
N VAL A 110 11.78 -8.43 -3.03
CA VAL A 110 12.83 -7.92 -2.12
C VAL A 110 13.16 -8.88 -0.99
N ALA A 111 12.25 -9.80 -0.67
CA ALA A 111 12.50 -10.92 0.25
C ALA A 111 11.65 -12.12 -0.17
N GLU A 112 12.23 -13.32 -0.10
CA GLU A 112 11.54 -14.57 -0.38
C GLU A 112 12.20 -15.71 0.41
N LYS A 113 11.37 -16.60 0.98
CA LYS A 113 11.85 -17.79 1.69
C LYS A 113 10.88 -18.94 1.49
N HIS A 114 11.44 -20.10 1.23
CA HIS A 114 10.74 -21.37 1.18
C HIS A 114 11.27 -22.29 2.25
N THR A 115 10.39 -22.99 2.93
CA THR A 115 10.73 -23.95 3.99
C THR A 115 10.05 -25.29 3.72
N THR A 116 10.65 -26.36 4.25
CA THR A 116 10.09 -27.71 4.18
C THR A 116 10.26 -28.37 5.55
N GLY A 117 9.22 -29.07 5.98
CA GLY A 117 9.21 -29.84 7.23
C GLY A 117 8.55 -29.10 8.38
N GLU A 118 8.24 -29.90 9.42
CA GLU A 118 7.61 -29.46 10.64
C GLU A 118 8.44 -28.40 11.37
N ALA A 119 7.78 -27.38 11.92
CA ALA A 119 8.35 -26.27 12.67
C ALA A 119 9.38 -25.41 11.89
N ASN A 120 9.36 -25.47 10.58
CA ASN A 120 10.15 -24.59 9.72
C ASN A 120 9.29 -23.45 9.15
N ASP A 121 8.98 -22.49 9.99
CA ASP A 121 8.16 -21.35 9.62
C ASP A 121 8.91 -20.40 8.67
N PRO A 122 8.40 -20.13 7.45
CA PRO A 122 9.00 -19.14 6.60
C PRO A 122 8.77 -17.74 7.17
N MET A 123 9.85 -17.01 7.32
CA MET A 123 9.84 -15.62 7.73
C MET A 123 10.61 -14.79 6.70
N CYS A 124 9.92 -13.86 6.07
CA CYS A 124 10.48 -12.89 5.14
C CYS A 124 10.64 -11.56 5.86
N LEU A 125 11.84 -11.03 5.85
CA LEU A 125 12.20 -9.77 6.46
C LEU A 125 12.98 -8.91 5.48
N TYR A 126 12.52 -7.70 5.23
CA TYR A 126 13.19 -6.70 4.42
C TYR A 126 13.42 -5.43 5.22
N GLN A 127 14.67 -5.08 5.46
CA GLN A 127 15.04 -3.94 6.27
C GLN A 127 16.29 -3.24 5.71
N ASN A 128 16.29 -1.92 5.74
CA ASN A 128 17.43 -1.11 5.26
C ASN A 128 17.87 -1.45 3.82
N GLY A 129 16.89 -1.71 2.94
CA GLY A 129 17.14 -1.97 1.52
C GLY A 129 17.62 -3.38 1.18
N LYS A 130 17.54 -4.34 2.11
CA LYS A 130 17.98 -5.72 1.89
C LYS A 130 17.12 -6.75 2.64
N GLN A 131 17.09 -7.96 2.13
CA GLN A 131 16.57 -9.12 2.87
C GLN A 131 17.47 -9.39 4.07
N VAL A 132 16.85 -9.74 5.18
CA VAL A 132 17.53 -10.20 6.39
C VAL A 132 17.21 -11.68 6.58
N ASP A 133 18.24 -12.49 6.69
CA ASP A 133 18.12 -13.91 7.01
C ASP A 133 18.14 -14.10 8.54
N LEU A 134 17.11 -14.81 9.04
CA LEU A 134 16.90 -15.14 10.45
C LEU A 134 16.98 -16.63 10.65
#